data_053c6895cc4f25ad662c092d57c80d4d
#
_entry.id   053c6895cc4f25ad662c092d57c80d4d
#
_cell.length_a   1.000
_cell.length_b   1.000
_cell.length_c   1.000
_cell.angle_alpha   90.00
_cell.angle_beta   90.00
_cell.angle_gamma   90.00
#
_symmetry.space_group_name_H-M   'P 1'
#
loop_
_entity.id
_entity.type
_entity.pdbx_description
1 polymer ?
#
loop_
_entity_poly.entity_id
_entity_poly.type
_entity_poly.pdbx_seq_one_letter_code
_entity_poly.pdbx_strand_id
1 'polypeptide(L)'
;GHEPPNVFGQGIAKYFSNALREDALLARCTAGTVVLPGEAGTVQEAFQGVTRLYYERRAGEGGILPPLVLVGRHHWERVLPAWPLVRALAGSRRMAGAVHLVDTVEEACRLVLSRPR
;
A
#
# COMPACT_ATOMS: atom_id res chain seq x y z
N GLY A 1 15.64 -0.47 19.71
CA GLY A 1 15.78 -0.39 18.87
C GLY A 1 15.87 -0.55 17.85
N HIS A 2 15.83 -0.67 17.44
CA HIS A 2 15.85 -0.65 16.78
C HIS A 2 16.06 -0.19 15.69
N GLU A 3 16.63 -0.11 15.17
CA GLU A 3 17.11 0.69 14.32
C GLU A 3 17.04 0.32 12.91
N PRO A 4 17.23 -0.88 12.42
CA PRO A 4 17.13 -1.20 11.01
C PRO A 4 15.76 -0.86 10.44
N PRO A 5 14.68 -1.17 11.13
CA PRO A 5 13.38 -0.73 10.63
C PRO A 5 13.28 0.77 10.60
N ASN A 6 14.00 1.43 11.50
CA ASN A 6 13.93 2.87 11.56
C ASN A 6 14.52 3.53 10.34
N VAL A 7 15.54 2.92 9.78
CA VAL A 7 16.14 3.49 8.58
C VAL A 7 15.12 3.54 7.46
N PHE A 8 14.42 2.44 7.25
CA PHE A 8 13.39 2.43 6.21
C PHE A 8 12.24 3.32 6.58
N GLY A 9 11.86 3.33 7.86
CA GLY A 9 10.77 4.19 8.28
C GLY A 9 11.06 5.64 8.04
N GLN A 10 12.27 6.05 8.30
CA GLN A 10 12.64 7.42 8.06
C GLN A 10 12.66 7.74 6.58
N GLY A 11 13.12 6.83 5.75
CA GLY A 11 13.11 7.04 4.33
C GLY A 11 11.71 7.18 3.79
N ILE A 12 10.80 6.36 4.28
CA ILE A 12 9.42 6.44 3.85
C ILE A 12 8.80 7.76 4.30
N ALA A 13 9.00 8.11 5.57
CA ALA A 13 8.39 9.33 6.10
C ALA A 13 8.83 10.56 5.35
N LYS A 14 10.02 10.52 4.78
CA LYS A 14 10.52 11.65 4.02
C LYS A 14 9.62 12.00 2.85
N TYR A 15 8.98 10.99 2.26
CA TYR A 15 8.18 11.16 1.07
C TYR A 15 6.68 11.11 1.31
N PHE A 16 6.26 10.80 2.52
CA PHE A 16 4.84 10.61 2.81
C PHE A 16 4.33 11.66 3.77
N SER A 17 3.14 12.17 3.47
CA SER A 17 2.55 13.20 4.30
C SER A 17 2.18 12.70 5.68
N ASN A 18 1.83 11.43 5.78
CA ASN A 18 1.52 10.81 7.07
C ASN A 18 2.57 9.80 7.38
N ALA A 19 3.29 10.03 8.47
CA ALA A 19 4.29 9.10 8.88
C ALA A 19 3.65 7.79 9.28
N LEU A 20 4.48 6.78 9.49
CA LEU A 20 4.00 5.50 9.96
C LEU A 20 3.31 5.68 11.30
N ARG A 21 2.18 5.01 11.44
CA ARG A 21 1.45 5.02 12.68
C ARG A 21 1.71 3.73 13.39
N GLU A 22 1.74 3.83 14.72
CA GLU A 22 2.05 2.69 15.52
C GLU A 22 1.15 1.52 15.27
N ASP A 23 -0.15 1.76 15.25
CA ASP A 23 -1.11 0.67 15.18
C ASP A 23 -1.53 0.36 13.76
N ALA A 24 -1.26 1.23 12.81
CA ALA A 24 -1.70 1.00 11.44
C ALA A 24 -0.60 0.46 10.56
N LEU A 25 0.65 0.73 10.88
CA LEU A 25 1.79 0.21 10.14
C LEU A 25 1.66 0.45 8.65
N LEU A 26 1.31 1.67 8.29
CA LEU A 26 1.28 2.03 6.90
C LEU A 26 1.73 3.46 6.71
N ALA A 27 2.18 3.78 5.52
CA ALA A 27 2.60 5.11 5.15
C ALA A 27 1.85 5.50 3.90
N ARG A 28 1.46 6.74 3.83
CA ARG A 28 0.60 7.19 2.75
C ARG A 28 0.98 8.58 2.30
N CYS A 29 0.88 8.80 1.01
CA CYS A 29 1.08 10.14 0.46
C CYS A 29 0.32 10.20 -0.85
N THR A 30 0.41 11.33 -1.55
CA THR A 30 -0.27 11.45 -2.83
C THR A 30 0.28 10.48 -3.86
N ALA A 31 1.49 9.99 -3.67
CA ALA A 31 2.11 9.06 -4.60
C ALA A 31 1.69 7.62 -4.37
N GLY A 32 1.13 7.29 -3.22
CA GLY A 32 0.71 5.93 -2.97
C GLY A 32 0.67 5.57 -1.51
N THR A 33 0.40 4.31 -1.23
CA THR A 33 0.28 3.78 0.13
C THR A 33 1.09 2.50 0.25
N VAL A 34 1.87 2.40 1.31
CA VAL A 34 2.63 1.20 1.64
C VAL A 34 2.08 0.63 2.94
N VAL A 35 1.67 -0.63 2.92
CA VAL A 35 1.04 -1.28 4.06
C VAL A 35 1.96 -2.40 4.54
N LEU A 36 2.48 -2.27 5.75
CA LEU A 36 3.35 -3.28 6.35
C LEU A 36 2.51 -4.37 7.01
N PRO A 37 3.11 -5.53 7.31
CA PRO A 37 2.36 -6.57 8.00
C PRO A 37 1.82 -6.04 9.32
N GLY A 38 0.53 -6.19 9.53
CA GLY A 38 -0.11 -5.70 10.73
C GLY A 38 -1.37 -6.49 10.98
N GLU A 39 -2.21 -5.98 11.86
CA GLU A 39 -3.40 -6.70 12.27
C GLU A 39 -4.64 -5.88 11.94
N ALA A 40 -5.64 -5.93 12.82
CA ALA A 40 -6.96 -5.40 12.48
C ALA A 40 -6.93 -3.94 12.07
N GLY A 41 -6.19 -3.12 12.80
CA GLY A 41 -6.13 -1.70 12.46
C GLY A 41 -5.50 -1.45 11.11
N THR A 42 -4.45 -2.22 10.83
CA THR A 42 -3.77 -2.11 9.54
C THR A 42 -4.69 -2.58 8.41
N VAL A 43 -5.42 -3.67 8.63
CA VAL A 43 -6.36 -4.16 7.64
C VAL A 43 -7.43 -3.11 7.35
N GLN A 44 -7.95 -2.49 8.41
CA GLN A 44 -8.96 -1.47 8.25
C GLN A 44 -8.45 -0.30 7.41
N GLU A 45 -7.26 0.19 7.74
CA GLU A 45 -6.69 1.30 6.98
C GLU A 45 -6.39 0.92 5.55
N ALA A 46 -5.90 -0.30 5.34
CA ALA A 46 -5.60 -0.76 4.00
C ALA A 46 -6.87 -0.79 3.15
N PHE A 47 -7.96 -1.28 3.72
CA PHE A 47 -9.18 -1.39 2.94
C PHE A 47 -9.88 -0.05 2.75
N GLN A 48 -9.58 0.94 3.56
CA GLN A 48 -10.00 2.28 3.21
C GLN A 48 -9.34 2.72 1.91
N GLY A 49 -8.05 2.41 1.77
CA GLY A 49 -7.36 2.71 0.51
C GLY A 49 -7.90 1.91 -0.66
N VAL A 50 -8.17 0.64 -0.42
CA VAL A 50 -8.76 -0.21 -1.47
C VAL A 50 -10.10 0.37 -1.91
N THR A 51 -10.89 0.79 -0.96
CA THR A 51 -12.22 1.35 -1.26
C THR A 51 -12.10 2.60 -2.11
N ARG A 52 -11.14 3.45 -1.79
CA ARG A 52 -10.94 4.65 -2.60
C ARG A 52 -10.55 4.30 -4.02
N LEU A 53 -9.66 3.35 -4.18
CA LEU A 53 -9.27 2.94 -5.53
C LEU A 53 -10.44 2.32 -6.29
N TYR A 54 -11.25 1.56 -5.58
CA TYR A 54 -12.37 0.88 -6.20
C TYR A 54 -13.37 1.88 -6.80
N TYR A 55 -13.59 2.98 -6.09
CA TYR A 55 -14.58 3.96 -6.52
C TYR A 55 -13.97 5.17 -7.23
N GLU A 56 -12.68 5.12 -7.51
CA GLU A 56 -12.03 6.27 -8.15
C GLU A 56 -12.45 6.38 -9.60
N ARG A 57 -13.20 7.40 -9.90
CA ARG A 57 -13.72 7.58 -11.25
C ARG A 57 -12.90 8.55 -12.07
N ARG A 58 -12.32 9.53 -11.42
CA ARG A 58 -11.59 10.53 -12.17
C ARG A 58 -10.39 9.93 -12.87
N ALA A 59 -9.87 8.85 -12.33
CA ALA A 59 -8.77 8.19 -12.99
C ALA A 59 -9.16 7.66 -14.35
N GLY A 60 -10.45 7.47 -14.57
CA GLY A 60 -10.92 7.03 -15.86
C GLY A 60 -10.66 8.01 -16.97
N GLU A 61 -10.29 9.21 -16.63
CA GLU A 61 -10.00 10.23 -17.64
C GLU A 61 -8.53 10.34 -17.94
N GLY A 62 -7.82 9.25 -17.82
CA GLY A 62 -6.41 9.23 -18.14
C GLY A 62 -5.49 9.39 -16.97
N GLY A 63 -6.03 9.61 -15.79
CA GLY A 63 -5.21 9.71 -14.59
C GLY A 63 -4.61 8.39 -14.20
N ILE A 64 -3.51 8.47 -13.47
CA ILE A 64 -2.84 7.29 -12.96
C ILE A 64 -3.25 7.09 -11.51
N LEU A 65 -3.74 5.89 -11.19
CA LEU A 65 -4.13 5.59 -9.83
C LEU A 65 -2.88 5.46 -8.96
N PRO A 66 -2.90 6.05 -7.76
CA PRO A 66 -1.77 5.88 -6.86
C PRO A 66 -1.68 4.44 -6.40
N PRO A 67 -0.49 3.85 -6.42
CA PRO A 67 -0.36 2.44 -6.05
C PRO A 67 -0.64 2.20 -4.58
N LEU A 68 -1.15 1.03 -4.30
CA LEU A 68 -1.32 0.54 -2.94
C LEU A 68 -0.55 -0.77 -2.86
N VAL A 69 0.45 -0.83 -1.99
CA VAL A 69 1.39 -1.93 -1.96
C VAL A 69 1.33 -2.61 -0.60
N LEU A 70 0.99 -3.88 -0.60
CA LEU A 70 1.05 -4.69 0.62
C LEU A 70 2.42 -5.35 0.70
N VAL A 71 3.06 -5.24 1.85
CA VAL A 71 4.38 -5.81 2.08
C VAL A 71 4.25 -7.06 2.93
N GLY A 72 4.82 -8.17 2.46
CA GLY A 72 4.81 -9.42 3.19
C GLY A 72 3.85 -10.43 2.58
N ARG A 73 4.34 -11.21 1.60
CA ARG A 73 3.45 -12.17 0.92
C ARG A 73 2.86 -13.17 1.86
N HIS A 74 3.71 -13.75 2.73
CA HIS A 74 3.19 -14.76 3.63
C HIS A 74 2.11 -14.19 4.53
N HIS A 75 2.35 -13.00 5.05
CA HIS A 75 1.38 -12.38 5.95
C HIS A 75 0.05 -12.13 5.25
N TRP A 76 0.11 -11.48 4.09
CA TRP A 76 -1.10 -11.03 3.42
C TRP A 76 -1.78 -12.11 2.58
N GLU A 77 -1.12 -13.25 2.40
CA GLU A 77 -1.74 -14.37 1.70
C GLU A 77 -2.18 -15.48 2.64
N ARG A 78 -1.49 -15.64 3.79
CA ARG A 78 -1.73 -16.80 4.64
C ARG A 78 -2.19 -16.43 6.04
N VAL A 79 -1.53 -15.48 6.69
CA VAL A 79 -1.83 -15.15 8.07
C VAL A 79 -3.13 -14.36 8.15
N LEU A 80 -3.20 -13.26 7.43
CA LEU A 80 -4.43 -12.49 7.28
C LEU A 80 -4.61 -12.31 5.78
N PRO A 81 -5.34 -13.21 5.14
CA PRO A 81 -5.35 -13.28 3.67
C PRO A 81 -6.17 -12.16 3.03
N ALA A 82 -5.68 -10.95 3.17
CA ALA A 82 -6.32 -9.80 2.55
C ALA A 82 -6.02 -9.70 1.06
N TRP A 83 -4.85 -10.22 0.64
CA TRP A 83 -4.46 -10.07 -0.76
C TRP A 83 -5.43 -10.75 -1.72
N PRO A 84 -5.86 -11.98 -1.47
CA PRO A 84 -6.85 -12.59 -2.38
C PRO A 84 -8.12 -11.77 -2.48
N LEU A 85 -8.54 -11.15 -1.39
CA LEU A 85 -9.73 -10.32 -1.43
C LEU A 85 -9.51 -9.06 -2.23
N VAL A 86 -8.35 -8.43 -2.06
CA VAL A 86 -8.02 -7.25 -2.85
C VAL A 86 -8.01 -7.61 -4.34
N ARG A 87 -7.41 -8.75 -4.68
CA ARG A 87 -7.38 -9.20 -6.06
C ARG A 87 -8.78 -9.44 -6.60
N ALA A 88 -9.64 -10.03 -5.78
CA ALA A 88 -11.00 -10.30 -6.21
C ALA A 88 -11.77 -9.00 -6.44
N LEU A 89 -11.59 -8.03 -5.58
CA LEU A 89 -12.24 -6.75 -5.76
C LEU A 89 -11.71 -6.02 -6.98
N ALA A 90 -10.41 -6.14 -7.22
CA ALA A 90 -9.81 -5.45 -8.36
C ALA A 90 -10.31 -6.02 -9.68
N GLY A 91 -10.39 -7.35 -9.77
CA GLY A 91 -10.89 -7.98 -10.98
C GLY A 91 -10.19 -7.45 -12.21
N SER A 92 -10.96 -6.97 -13.17
CA SER A 92 -10.41 -6.38 -14.37
C SER A 92 -10.48 -4.85 -14.35
N ARG A 93 -10.73 -4.27 -13.20
CA ARG A 93 -10.81 -2.82 -13.07
C ARG A 93 -9.44 -2.20 -13.17
N ARG A 94 -9.43 -0.89 -13.35
CA ARG A 94 -8.17 -0.16 -13.44
C ARG A 94 -7.32 -0.32 -12.18
N MET A 95 -7.96 -0.48 -11.03
CA MET A 95 -7.22 -0.64 -9.80
C MET A 95 -6.37 -1.91 -9.79
N ALA A 96 -6.65 -2.86 -10.68
CA ALA A 96 -5.85 -4.07 -10.71
C ALA A 96 -4.38 -3.76 -11.01
N GLY A 97 -4.12 -2.70 -11.75
CA GLY A 97 -2.75 -2.30 -12.02
C GLY A 97 -2.15 -1.43 -10.94
N ALA A 98 -2.94 -1.06 -9.93
CA ALA A 98 -2.45 -0.19 -8.87
C ALA A 98 -2.22 -0.93 -7.56
N VAL A 99 -2.71 -2.16 -7.41
CA VAL A 99 -2.50 -2.90 -6.17
C VAL A 99 -1.38 -3.92 -6.38
N HIS A 100 -0.51 -4.01 -5.40
CA HIS A 100 0.69 -4.84 -5.51
C HIS A 100 0.96 -5.57 -4.20
N LEU A 101 1.62 -6.70 -4.32
CA LEU A 101 2.06 -7.47 -3.17
C LEU A 101 3.55 -7.76 -3.35
N VAL A 102 4.34 -7.30 -2.39
CA VAL A 102 5.80 -7.46 -2.45
C VAL A 102 6.28 -8.00 -1.12
N ASP A 103 7.58 -8.27 -1.03
CA ASP A 103 8.14 -8.82 0.20
C ASP A 103 8.94 -7.83 0.99
N THR A 104 9.38 -6.73 0.40
CA THR A 104 10.23 -5.81 1.13
C THR A 104 9.73 -4.39 0.99
N VAL A 105 10.07 -3.58 2.00
CA VAL A 105 9.74 -2.17 1.97
C VAL A 105 10.46 -1.49 0.80
N GLU A 106 11.65 -1.97 0.48
CA GLU A 106 12.39 -1.39 -0.64
C GLU A 106 11.63 -1.56 -1.94
N GLU A 107 11.10 -2.74 -2.17
CA GLU A 107 10.31 -2.97 -3.36
C GLU A 107 9.09 -2.07 -3.40
N ALA A 108 8.43 -1.94 -2.25
CA ALA A 108 7.25 -1.10 -2.17
C ALA A 108 7.59 0.35 -2.48
N CYS A 109 8.68 0.84 -1.92
CA CYS A 109 9.09 2.21 -2.16
C CYS A 109 9.41 2.44 -3.63
N ARG A 110 10.03 1.48 -4.29
CA ARG A 110 10.30 1.64 -5.70
C ARG A 110 9.02 1.78 -6.51
N LEU A 111 8.02 0.98 -6.16
CA LEU A 111 6.75 1.06 -6.88
C LEU A 111 6.06 2.39 -6.68
N VAL A 112 6.13 2.92 -5.46
CA VAL A 112 5.44 4.16 -5.15
C VAL A 112 6.21 5.37 -5.68
N LEU A 113 7.54 5.37 -5.50
CA LEU A 113 8.32 6.57 -5.76
C LEU A 113 8.83 6.70 -7.18
N SER A 114 8.82 5.62 -7.94
CA SER A 114 9.36 5.67 -9.30
C SER A 114 8.30 5.72 -10.37
N ARG A 115 7.05 5.83 -9.99
CA ARG A 115 6.00 5.88 -10.99
C ARG A 115 6.10 7.17 -11.79
N PRO A 116 5.71 7.14 -13.05
CA PRO A 116 5.77 8.34 -13.87
C PRO A 116 4.78 9.40 -13.41
N ARG A 117 5.08 10.61 -13.77
CA ARG A 117 4.25 11.72 -13.41
C ARG A 117 3.19 12.01 -14.42
#